data_e66b10cd120986fa9c41af9e409a4bef
#
_entry.id   e66b10cd120986fa9c41af9e409a4bef
#
_cell.length_a   1.000
_cell.length_b   1.000
_cell.length_c   1.000
_cell.angle_alpha   90.00
_cell.angle_beta   90.00
_cell.angle_gamma   90.00
#
_symmetry.space_group_name_H-M   'P 1'
#
loop_
_entity.id
_entity.type
_entity.pdbx_description
1 polymer ?
#
loop_
_entity_poly.entity_id
_entity_poly.type
_entity_poly.pdbx_seq_one_letter_code
_entity_poly.pdbx_strand_id
1 'polypeptide(L)'
;ASISFASQKVASIHDRRLDLMNVKYLAATSANDSFGRMRAQPERFDLVFSDGAAHIFRNKSVLPRAFLVPAAGIERIPTEDEQAARLREEHFDPERTVLLYSQPSRFEGIQQSAPAAGPPEALRMEQGMNRFTVEARANAPSILVLSQTHYEGWTVTVDGQNASLLRVDHSLCGVALNPGVHNVEFVFRPLNVRLGIFISLTSLVLIVGIAVAGRRAQRSTTFLPA
;
A
#
# COMPACT_ATOMS: atom_id res chain seq x y z
N ALA A 1 -7.79 -5.31 9.96
CA ALA A 1 -7.08 -6.54 9.62
C ALA A 1 -7.47 -6.92 8.19
N SER A 2 -6.55 -6.81 7.25
CA SER A 2 -6.78 -7.25 5.87
C SER A 2 -6.47 -8.75 5.80
N ILE A 3 -7.48 -9.56 5.49
CA ILE A 3 -7.28 -10.98 5.14
C ILE A 3 -6.99 -10.98 3.64
N SER A 4 -5.74 -11.22 3.27
CA SER A 4 -5.37 -11.39 1.86
C SER A 4 -5.39 -12.87 1.52
N PHE A 5 -6.29 -13.27 0.64
CA PHE A 5 -6.31 -14.62 0.06
C PHE A 5 -5.37 -14.63 -1.15
N ALA A 6 -4.10 -14.90 -0.95
CA ALA A 6 -3.19 -15.21 -2.04
C ALA A 6 -3.13 -16.73 -2.22
N SER A 7 -3.72 -17.24 -3.27
CA SER A 7 -3.64 -18.64 -3.71
C SER A 7 -2.26 -19.00 -4.29
N GLN A 8 -1.28 -18.14 -4.18
CA GLN A 8 0.08 -18.42 -4.62
C GLN A 8 0.76 -19.35 -3.60
N LYS A 9 1.35 -20.43 -4.09
CA LYS A 9 2.30 -21.24 -3.34
C LYS A 9 3.31 -20.28 -2.72
N VAL A 10 3.36 -20.21 -1.39
CA VAL A 10 4.46 -19.55 -0.71
C VAL A 10 5.71 -20.31 -1.14
N ALA A 11 6.44 -19.74 -2.09
CA ALA A 11 7.51 -20.46 -2.80
C ALA A 11 8.66 -20.81 -1.87
N SER A 12 8.85 -20.02 -0.81
CA SER A 12 9.83 -20.25 0.25
C SER A 12 9.29 -19.74 1.58
N ILE A 13 9.60 -20.45 2.61
CA ILE A 13 9.37 -20.08 4.01
C ILE A 13 10.26 -18.90 4.47
N HIS A 14 11.36 -18.65 3.74
CA HIS A 14 12.23 -17.49 3.95
C HIS A 14 11.78 -16.24 3.18
N ASP A 15 10.62 -16.33 2.49
CA ASP A 15 10.10 -15.25 1.66
C ASP A 15 9.68 -14.04 2.52
N ARG A 16 10.54 -13.04 2.58
CA ARG A 16 10.33 -11.80 3.33
C ARG A 16 9.26 -10.89 2.71
N ARG A 17 8.77 -11.21 1.50
CA ARG A 17 7.68 -10.45 0.85
C ARG A 17 6.39 -10.47 1.67
N LEU A 18 6.10 -11.56 2.40
CA LEU A 18 4.96 -11.62 3.31
C LEU A 18 5.07 -10.60 4.44
N ASP A 19 6.28 -10.41 4.95
CA ASP A 19 6.57 -9.47 6.01
C ASP A 19 6.42 -8.03 5.50
N LEU A 20 7.00 -7.76 4.33
CA LEU A 20 6.95 -6.49 3.61
C LEU A 20 5.52 -6.08 3.23
N MET A 21 4.69 -7.05 2.82
CA MET A 21 3.28 -6.84 2.49
C MET A 21 2.36 -6.74 3.71
N ASN A 22 2.91 -6.73 4.93
CA ASN A 22 2.18 -6.69 6.19
C ASN A 22 1.19 -7.86 6.36
N VAL A 23 1.56 -9.07 5.89
CA VAL A 23 0.75 -10.29 6.05
C VAL A 23 0.95 -10.85 7.43
N LYS A 24 -0.02 -10.61 8.31
CA LYS A 24 0.04 -11.01 9.73
C LYS A 24 -0.47 -12.43 9.97
N TYR A 25 -1.47 -12.87 9.21
CA TYR A 25 -2.07 -14.19 9.36
C TYR A 25 -2.09 -14.93 8.03
N LEU A 26 -1.79 -16.22 8.09
CA LEU A 26 -1.83 -17.14 6.95
C LEU A 26 -2.77 -18.30 7.27
N ALA A 27 -3.68 -18.60 6.35
CA ALA A 27 -4.54 -19.77 6.46
C ALA A 27 -4.00 -20.90 5.58
N ALA A 28 -3.98 -22.10 6.12
CA ALA A 28 -3.56 -23.31 5.43
C ALA A 28 -4.51 -24.46 5.76
N THR A 29 -4.59 -25.46 4.87
CA THR A 29 -5.28 -26.73 5.13
C THR A 29 -4.25 -27.82 5.37
N SER A 30 -4.65 -28.88 6.10
CA SER A 30 -3.78 -30.03 6.38
C SER A 30 -3.24 -30.71 5.13
N ALA A 31 -3.96 -30.59 4.00
CA ALA A 31 -3.58 -31.17 2.72
C ALA A 31 -2.55 -30.30 1.94
N ASN A 32 -2.21 -29.11 2.42
CA ASN A 32 -1.31 -28.19 1.75
C ASN A 32 0.11 -28.28 2.33
N ASP A 33 1.11 -28.41 1.47
CA ASP A 33 2.55 -28.36 1.84
C ASP A 33 2.90 -27.14 2.69
N SER A 34 2.20 -26.01 2.51
CA SER A 34 2.42 -24.79 3.30
C SER A 34 2.17 -25.00 4.78
N PHE A 35 1.23 -25.87 5.17
CA PHE A 35 0.97 -26.21 6.56
C PHE A 35 2.21 -26.85 7.24
N GLY A 36 2.75 -27.90 6.63
CA GLY A 36 3.94 -28.58 7.14
C GLY A 36 5.14 -27.65 7.27
N ARG A 37 5.34 -26.80 6.26
CA ARG A 37 6.45 -25.83 6.22
C ARG A 37 6.32 -24.76 7.32
N MET A 38 5.14 -24.19 7.52
CA MET A 38 4.92 -23.19 8.58
C MET A 38 5.04 -23.82 9.97
N ARG A 39 4.52 -25.04 10.15
CA ARG A 39 4.64 -25.78 11.41
C ARG A 39 6.10 -26.12 11.77
N ALA A 40 6.95 -26.33 10.77
CA ALA A 40 8.37 -26.62 10.97
C ALA A 40 9.21 -25.40 11.39
N GLN A 41 8.59 -24.18 11.43
CA GLN A 41 9.27 -22.93 11.78
C GLN A 41 8.54 -22.16 12.89
N PRO A 42 8.52 -22.69 14.10
CA PRO A 42 7.84 -22.06 15.24
C PRO A 42 8.47 -20.72 15.65
N GLU A 43 9.73 -20.47 15.27
CA GLU A 43 10.40 -19.18 15.49
C GLU A 43 9.77 -18.06 14.67
N ARG A 44 9.22 -18.37 13.47
CA ARG A 44 8.59 -17.41 12.56
C ARG A 44 7.07 -17.46 12.60
N PHE A 45 6.49 -18.65 12.70
CA PHE A 45 5.05 -18.84 12.62
C PHE A 45 4.46 -19.49 13.87
N ASP A 46 3.49 -18.84 14.51
CA ASP A 46 2.71 -19.41 15.61
C ASP A 46 1.40 -19.99 15.06
N LEU A 47 1.10 -21.24 15.37
CA LEU A 47 -0.25 -21.79 15.12
C LEU A 47 -1.23 -21.20 16.15
N VAL A 48 -2.13 -20.33 15.70
CA VAL A 48 -3.09 -19.62 16.57
C VAL A 48 -4.51 -20.19 16.51
N PHE A 49 -4.81 -20.99 15.50
CA PHE A 49 -6.08 -21.69 15.36
C PHE A 49 -5.92 -23.00 14.58
N SER A 50 -6.65 -24.04 15.00
CA SER A 50 -6.71 -25.34 14.30
C SER A 50 -8.04 -26.01 14.63
N ASP A 51 -8.80 -26.43 13.60
CA ASP A 51 -10.02 -27.22 13.70
C ASP A 51 -9.89 -28.62 13.08
N GLY A 52 -8.65 -29.06 12.80
CA GLY A 52 -8.34 -30.32 12.15
C GLY A 52 -8.23 -30.23 10.62
N ALA A 53 -9.02 -29.41 9.97
CA ALA A 53 -8.99 -29.20 8.51
C ALA A 53 -8.37 -27.87 8.11
N ALA A 54 -8.65 -26.80 8.84
CA ALA A 54 -8.13 -25.46 8.62
C ALA A 54 -7.22 -25.01 9.78
N HIS A 55 -6.15 -24.35 9.42
CA HIS A 55 -5.13 -23.89 10.36
C HIS A 55 -4.81 -22.42 10.07
N ILE A 56 -4.69 -21.60 11.12
CA ILE A 56 -4.27 -20.21 11.01
C ILE A 56 -2.95 -20.01 11.73
N PHE A 57 -1.98 -19.51 11.01
CA PHE A 57 -0.67 -19.16 11.54
C PHE A 57 -0.52 -17.64 11.64
N ARG A 58 0.06 -17.18 12.75
CA ARG A 58 0.48 -15.80 12.91
C ARG A 58 1.94 -15.67 12.47
N ASN A 59 2.21 -14.77 11.55
CA ASN A 59 3.57 -14.38 11.16
C ASN A 59 4.15 -13.43 12.21
N LYS A 60 5.22 -13.85 12.89
CA LYS A 60 5.91 -13.05 13.92
C LYS A 60 6.87 -12.02 13.33
N SER A 61 7.34 -12.27 12.11
CA SER A 61 8.28 -11.38 11.40
C SER A 61 7.60 -10.28 10.59
N VAL A 62 6.26 -10.14 10.71
CA VAL A 62 5.51 -9.14 9.95
C VAL A 62 6.01 -7.73 10.25
N LEU A 63 6.34 -6.96 9.21
CA LEU A 63 6.72 -5.56 9.34
C LEU A 63 5.51 -4.69 9.69
N PRO A 64 5.73 -3.55 10.38
CA PRO A 64 4.71 -2.52 10.52
C PRO A 64 4.18 -2.10 9.15
N ARG A 65 2.92 -1.65 9.09
CA ARG A 65 2.33 -1.18 7.83
C ARG A 65 3.04 0.05 7.25
N ALA A 66 3.65 0.85 8.11
CA ALA A 66 4.54 1.94 7.74
C ALA A 66 5.86 1.80 8.49
N PHE A 67 6.97 1.91 7.79
CA PHE A 67 8.31 1.81 8.37
C PHE A 67 9.31 2.64 7.56
N LEU A 68 10.45 2.94 8.17
CA LEU A 68 11.49 3.76 7.57
C LEU A 68 12.70 2.91 7.21
N VAL A 69 13.23 3.14 6.00
CA VAL A 69 14.51 2.58 5.56
C VAL A 69 15.48 3.74 5.31
N PRO A 70 16.65 3.77 5.97
CA PRO A 70 17.65 4.81 5.72
C PRO A 70 18.09 4.85 4.25
N ALA A 71 18.41 6.04 3.74
CA ALA A 71 18.85 6.23 2.36
C ALA A 71 20.10 5.42 1.98
N ALA A 72 20.92 5.06 2.98
CA ALA A 72 22.06 4.15 2.79
C ALA A 72 21.65 2.73 2.35
N GLY A 73 20.39 2.33 2.60
CA GLY A 73 19.83 1.05 2.18
C GLY A 73 19.09 1.10 0.85
N ILE A 74 19.16 2.21 0.10
CA ILE A 74 18.53 2.29 -1.22
C ILE A 74 19.33 1.48 -2.23
N GLU A 75 18.68 0.49 -2.84
CA GLU A 75 19.17 -0.21 -4.01
C GLU A 75 18.39 0.27 -5.24
N ARG A 76 19.12 0.77 -6.24
CA ARG A 76 18.52 1.20 -7.50
C ARG A 76 18.44 0.06 -8.49
N ILE A 77 17.25 -0.42 -8.77
CA ILE A 77 16.97 -1.49 -9.72
C ILE A 77 15.87 -1.00 -10.68
N PRO A 78 16.22 -0.67 -11.93
CA PRO A 78 15.33 0.05 -12.84
C PRO A 78 14.22 -0.81 -13.48
N THR A 79 14.32 -2.14 -13.43
CA THR A 79 13.35 -3.04 -14.06
C THR A 79 12.50 -3.80 -13.05
N GLU A 80 11.26 -4.12 -13.44
CA GLU A 80 10.32 -4.87 -12.59
C GLU A 80 10.80 -6.28 -12.29
N ASP A 81 11.32 -6.97 -13.31
CA ASP A 81 11.75 -8.37 -13.20
C ASP A 81 12.95 -8.50 -12.26
N GLU A 82 13.92 -7.59 -12.36
CA GLU A 82 15.08 -7.57 -11.46
C GLU A 82 14.67 -7.24 -10.03
N GLN A 83 13.75 -6.29 -9.80
CA GLN A 83 13.22 -6.02 -8.47
C GLN A 83 12.48 -7.24 -7.90
N ALA A 84 11.64 -7.88 -8.72
CA ALA A 84 10.96 -9.11 -8.31
C ALA A 84 11.92 -10.26 -8.02
N ALA A 85 13.04 -10.37 -8.73
CA ALA A 85 14.09 -11.34 -8.45
C ALA A 85 14.79 -11.03 -7.13
N ARG A 86 15.21 -9.77 -6.93
CA ARG A 86 15.89 -9.32 -5.71
C ARG A 86 15.06 -9.54 -4.45
N LEU A 87 13.74 -9.26 -4.50
CA LEU A 87 12.81 -9.50 -3.39
C LEU A 87 12.66 -10.99 -3.00
N ARG A 88 13.03 -11.94 -3.89
CA ARG A 88 12.98 -13.38 -3.62
C ARG A 88 14.26 -13.94 -3.04
N GLU A 89 15.32 -13.15 -3.01
CA GLU A 89 16.59 -13.59 -2.46
C GLU A 89 16.47 -13.85 -0.97
N GLU A 90 17.07 -14.93 -0.50
CA GLU A 90 17.00 -15.37 0.89
C GLU A 90 17.57 -14.32 1.87
N HIS A 91 18.55 -13.55 1.41
CA HIS A 91 19.22 -12.53 2.23
C HIS A 91 18.66 -11.13 2.05
N PHE A 92 17.52 -10.97 1.35
CA PHE A 92 16.86 -9.68 1.25
C PHE A 92 16.29 -9.27 2.61
N ASP A 93 16.76 -8.14 3.13
CA ASP A 93 16.29 -7.58 4.39
C ASP A 93 15.48 -6.30 4.15
N PRO A 94 14.14 -6.36 4.19
CA PRO A 94 13.28 -5.20 3.92
C PRO A 94 13.30 -4.13 5.02
N GLU A 95 13.89 -4.41 6.19
CA GLU A 95 14.08 -3.41 7.25
C GLU A 95 15.26 -2.49 6.95
N ARG A 96 16.20 -2.96 6.14
CA ARG A 96 17.46 -2.26 5.83
C ARG A 96 17.58 -1.85 4.37
N THR A 97 16.80 -2.48 3.49
CA THR A 97 16.92 -2.30 2.04
C THR A 97 15.57 -1.92 1.45
N VAL A 98 15.57 -0.91 0.59
CA VAL A 98 14.42 -0.51 -0.22
C VAL A 98 14.83 -0.42 -1.69
N LEU A 99 14.02 -1.03 -2.56
CA LEU A 99 14.28 -1.05 -4.00
C LEU A 99 13.57 0.11 -4.68
N LEU A 100 14.31 0.90 -5.46
CA LEU A 100 13.79 2.04 -6.21
C LEU A 100 14.07 1.88 -7.71
N TYR A 101 13.14 2.34 -8.54
CA TYR A 101 13.33 2.43 -10.01
C TYR A 101 14.29 3.55 -10.40
N SER A 102 14.27 4.66 -9.65
CA SER A 102 15.11 5.84 -9.88
C SER A 102 15.48 6.52 -8.57
N GLN A 103 16.53 7.32 -8.59
CA GLN A 103 16.95 8.12 -7.43
C GLN A 103 15.88 9.18 -7.12
N PRO A 104 15.44 9.33 -5.88
CA PRO A 104 14.56 10.42 -5.50
C PRO A 104 15.28 11.77 -5.59
N SER A 105 14.70 12.73 -6.31
CA SER A 105 15.27 14.09 -6.46
C SER A 105 15.42 14.83 -5.12
N ARG A 106 14.61 14.50 -4.11
CA ARG A 106 14.67 15.11 -2.78
C ARG A 106 15.99 14.86 -2.05
N PHE A 107 16.74 13.80 -2.42
CA PHE A 107 18.06 13.51 -1.85
C PHE A 107 19.22 14.06 -2.70
N GLU A 108 18.92 14.71 -3.84
CA GLU A 108 19.94 15.39 -4.64
C GLU A 108 20.40 16.64 -3.86
N GLY A 109 21.70 16.66 -3.51
CA GLY A 109 22.32 17.80 -2.82
C GLY A 109 22.22 17.79 -1.29
N ILE A 110 21.66 16.79 -0.66
CA ILE A 110 21.70 16.66 0.81
C ILE A 110 23.09 16.16 1.22
N GLN A 111 23.89 17.09 1.74
CA GLN A 111 25.04 16.70 2.55
C GLN A 111 24.54 15.92 3.75
N GLN A 112 25.19 14.79 4.06
CA GLN A 112 24.87 13.95 5.22
C GLN A 112 24.90 14.83 6.48
N SER A 113 23.74 15.34 6.88
CA SER A 113 23.58 15.93 8.19
C SER A 113 23.76 14.85 9.24
N ALA A 114 24.40 15.18 10.34
CA ALA A 114 24.64 14.24 11.43
C ALA A 114 23.32 13.52 11.81
N PRO A 115 23.34 12.20 12.01
CA PRO A 115 22.14 11.45 12.35
C PRO A 115 21.54 11.98 13.66
N ALA A 116 20.23 12.19 13.69
CA ALA A 116 19.50 12.48 14.91
C ALA A 116 19.57 11.26 15.85
N ALA A 117 19.58 11.47 17.16
CA ALA A 117 19.72 10.41 18.14
C ALA A 117 18.50 9.46 18.13
N GLY A 118 18.74 8.15 18.13
CA GLY A 118 17.74 7.08 18.20
C GLY A 118 17.45 6.37 16.84
N PRO A 119 16.77 5.23 16.82
CA PRO A 119 16.42 4.55 15.59
C PRO A 119 15.35 5.32 14.79
N PRO A 120 15.34 5.23 13.45
CA PRO A 120 14.25 5.78 12.67
C PRO A 120 12.96 5.00 12.98
N GLU A 121 11.85 5.70 13.18
CA GLU A 121 10.61 5.07 13.66
C GLU A 121 9.38 5.74 13.06
N ALA A 122 8.39 4.94 12.67
CA ALA A 122 7.03 5.40 12.48
C ALA A 122 6.33 5.44 13.85
N LEU A 123 6.17 6.64 14.42
CA LEU A 123 5.71 6.83 15.79
C LEU A 123 4.23 6.54 15.96
N ARG A 124 3.41 6.98 15.00
CA ARG A 124 1.96 6.83 15.01
C ARG A 124 1.44 6.68 13.60
N MET A 125 0.46 5.81 13.42
CA MET A 125 -0.25 5.65 12.17
C MET A 125 -1.75 5.63 12.40
N GLU A 126 -2.47 6.44 11.63
CA GLU A 126 -3.92 6.43 11.55
C GLU A 126 -4.35 5.96 10.15
N GLN A 127 -5.28 5.02 10.12
CA GLN A 127 -5.81 4.46 8.87
C GLN A 127 -7.28 4.82 8.72
N GLY A 128 -7.59 5.59 7.70
CA GLY A 128 -8.95 5.81 7.20
C GLY A 128 -9.26 4.92 5.98
N MET A 129 -10.43 5.12 5.38
CA MET A 129 -10.86 4.35 4.20
C MET A 129 -9.95 4.59 2.97
N ASN A 130 -9.63 5.85 2.68
CA ASN A 130 -8.82 6.28 1.53
C ASN A 130 -7.65 7.19 1.96
N ARG A 131 -7.21 7.08 3.22
CA ARG A 131 -6.19 7.93 3.80
C ARG A 131 -5.37 7.17 4.81
N PHE A 132 -4.06 7.42 4.80
CA PHE A 132 -3.14 7.00 5.84
C PHE A 132 -2.38 8.23 6.31
N THR A 133 -2.37 8.47 7.62
CA THR A 133 -1.57 9.51 8.23
C THR A 133 -0.50 8.85 9.09
N VAL A 134 0.76 9.21 8.86
CA VAL A 134 1.90 8.62 9.57
C VAL A 134 2.74 9.75 10.17
N GLU A 135 2.89 9.75 11.47
CA GLU A 135 3.91 10.53 12.15
C GLU A 135 5.22 9.72 12.17
N ALA A 136 6.24 10.23 11.50
CA ALA A 136 7.51 9.52 11.31
C ALA A 136 8.68 10.36 11.81
N ARG A 137 9.61 9.71 12.53
CA ARG A 137 10.90 10.30 12.94
C ARG A 137 12.01 9.71 12.09
N ALA A 138 12.58 10.50 11.21
CA ALA A 138 13.75 10.15 10.41
C ALA A 138 15.02 10.73 11.03
N ASN A 139 15.97 9.87 11.39
CA ASN A 139 17.24 10.31 12.01
C ASN A 139 18.32 10.60 10.97
N ALA A 140 18.11 10.13 9.76
CA ALA A 140 18.91 10.36 8.57
C ALA A 140 17.96 10.49 7.38
N PRO A 141 18.42 10.94 6.20
CA PRO A 141 17.63 10.83 4.98
C PRO A 141 17.12 9.40 4.83
N SER A 142 15.80 9.22 4.67
CA SER A 142 15.16 7.91 4.71
C SER A 142 13.99 7.83 3.74
N ILE A 143 13.62 6.62 3.35
CA ILE A 143 12.37 6.36 2.66
C ILE A 143 11.34 5.85 3.68
N LEU A 144 10.21 6.53 3.82
CA LEU A 144 9.06 5.98 4.50
C LEU A 144 8.35 5.05 3.50
N VAL A 145 8.32 3.77 3.82
CA VAL A 145 7.62 2.74 3.07
C VAL A 145 6.25 2.53 3.70
N LEU A 146 5.20 2.54 2.87
CA LEU A 146 3.85 2.17 3.26
C LEU A 146 3.49 0.87 2.55
N SER A 147 3.17 -0.20 3.30
CA SER A 147 2.69 -1.49 2.77
C SER A 147 1.30 -1.34 2.16
N GLN A 148 1.23 -0.54 1.10
CA GLN A 148 0.05 -0.26 0.29
C GLN A 148 0.47 -0.30 -1.17
N THR A 149 -0.31 -0.99 -2.00
CA THR A 149 -0.03 -1.08 -3.44
C THR A 149 -0.02 0.32 -4.07
N HIS A 150 1.08 0.64 -4.75
CA HIS A 150 1.19 1.84 -5.56
C HIS A 150 0.24 1.74 -6.75
N TYR A 151 -0.66 2.69 -6.87
CA TYR A 151 -1.64 2.77 -7.95
C TYR A 151 -1.93 4.23 -8.29
N GLU A 152 -2.36 4.48 -9.52
CA GLU A 152 -2.81 5.82 -9.93
C GLU A 152 -3.94 6.33 -9.03
N GLY A 153 -3.81 7.57 -8.57
CA GLY A 153 -4.76 8.20 -7.65
C GLY A 153 -4.24 8.30 -6.22
N TRP A 154 -3.16 7.64 -5.85
CA TRP A 154 -2.45 7.94 -4.62
C TRP A 154 -1.65 9.23 -4.75
N THR A 155 -1.74 10.07 -3.75
CA THR A 155 -0.94 11.29 -3.58
C THR A 155 -0.36 11.29 -2.17
N VAL A 156 0.76 11.98 -1.98
CA VAL A 156 1.41 12.10 -0.67
C VAL A 156 1.76 13.55 -0.38
N THR A 157 1.55 13.95 0.86
CA THR A 157 2.05 15.22 1.41
C THR A 157 2.95 14.95 2.61
N VAL A 158 3.95 15.78 2.78
CA VAL A 158 4.86 15.79 3.94
C VAL A 158 4.75 17.17 4.58
N ASP A 159 4.36 17.22 5.83
CA ASP A 159 4.14 18.48 6.59
C ASP A 159 3.19 19.46 5.86
N GLY A 160 2.14 18.90 5.23
CA GLY A 160 1.15 19.65 4.44
C GLY A 160 1.61 20.09 3.05
N GLN A 161 2.85 19.81 2.64
CA GLN A 161 3.36 20.13 1.31
C GLN A 161 3.34 18.90 0.39
N ASN A 162 3.01 19.09 -0.89
CA ASN A 162 3.03 18.02 -1.86
C ASN A 162 4.44 17.42 -1.97
N ALA A 163 4.51 16.10 -1.98
CA ALA A 163 5.73 15.35 -2.16
C ALA A 163 5.60 14.33 -3.30
N SER A 164 6.74 13.88 -3.83
CA SER A 164 6.75 12.85 -4.87
C SER A 164 6.42 11.50 -4.25
N LEU A 165 5.32 10.88 -4.70
CA LEU A 165 5.02 9.50 -4.39
C LEU A 165 5.99 8.59 -5.16
N LEU A 166 6.69 7.74 -4.45
CA LEU A 166 7.63 6.78 -5.00
C LEU A 166 6.96 5.41 -5.09
N ARG A 167 7.23 4.69 -6.18
CA ARG A 167 6.99 3.26 -6.25
C ARG A 167 8.23 2.55 -5.74
N VAL A 168 8.08 1.81 -4.66
CA VAL A 168 9.17 1.11 -3.97
C VAL A 168 8.89 -0.38 -3.90
N ASP A 169 9.94 -1.19 -3.75
CA ASP A 169 9.84 -2.62 -3.52
C ASP A 169 8.89 -3.30 -4.50
N HIS A 170 9.08 -3.01 -5.77
CA HIS A 170 8.28 -3.47 -6.89
C HIS A 170 6.88 -2.83 -6.98
N SER A 171 6.10 -2.74 -5.89
CA SER A 171 4.70 -2.34 -5.97
C SER A 171 4.16 -1.54 -4.79
N LEU A 172 4.98 -1.17 -3.83
CA LEU A 172 4.53 -0.44 -2.64
C LEU A 172 4.66 1.08 -2.80
N CYS A 173 3.96 1.82 -1.94
CA CYS A 173 4.07 3.27 -1.86
C CYS A 173 5.25 3.66 -0.96
N GLY A 174 5.96 4.72 -1.35
CA GLY A 174 7.00 5.31 -0.52
C GLY A 174 7.10 6.82 -0.69
N VAL A 175 7.79 7.47 0.22
CA VAL A 175 8.14 8.90 0.14
C VAL A 175 9.48 9.16 0.80
N ALA A 176 10.26 10.05 0.21
CA ALA A 176 11.55 10.47 0.75
C ALA A 176 11.37 11.50 1.86
N LEU A 177 12.04 11.28 3.00
CA LEU A 177 12.04 12.16 4.16
C LEU A 177 13.46 12.62 4.49
N ASN A 178 13.60 13.90 4.80
CA ASN A 178 14.81 14.45 5.40
C ASN A 178 14.88 14.07 6.89
N PRO A 179 16.02 14.27 7.57
CA PRO A 179 16.07 14.11 9.02
C PRO A 179 15.07 15.04 9.71
N GLY A 180 14.33 14.51 10.71
CA GLY A 180 13.33 15.27 11.45
C GLY A 180 12.11 14.43 11.82
N VAL A 181 11.14 15.09 12.46
CA VAL A 181 9.81 14.53 12.70
C VAL A 181 8.87 15.10 11.64
N HIS A 182 8.17 14.23 10.96
CA HIS A 182 7.32 14.58 9.83
C HIS A 182 5.93 14.01 10.00
N ASN A 183 4.94 14.78 9.56
CA ASN A 183 3.56 14.31 9.39
C ASN A 183 3.33 14.00 7.91
N VAL A 184 3.21 12.71 7.57
CA VAL A 184 3.05 12.23 6.21
C VAL A 184 1.62 11.75 5.99
N GLU A 185 0.97 12.29 4.96
CA GLU A 185 -0.38 11.92 4.60
C GLU A 185 -0.43 11.33 3.19
N PHE A 186 -0.85 10.07 3.08
CA PHE A 186 -1.17 9.42 1.81
C PHE A 186 -2.68 9.45 1.59
N VAL A 187 -3.13 9.93 0.43
CA VAL A 187 -4.56 10.03 0.10
C VAL A 187 -4.84 9.42 -1.27
N PHE A 188 -5.86 8.56 -1.32
CA PHE A 188 -6.32 7.95 -2.56
C PHE A 188 -7.49 8.72 -3.16
N ARG A 189 -7.27 9.35 -4.32
CA ARG A 189 -8.25 10.18 -5.04
C ARG A 189 -8.23 9.89 -6.54
N PRO A 190 -8.67 8.72 -6.99
CA PRO A 190 -8.60 8.33 -8.40
C PRO A 190 -9.52 9.21 -9.26
N LEU A 191 -8.96 9.81 -10.31
CA LEU A 191 -9.69 10.66 -11.24
C LEU A 191 -10.81 9.91 -11.95
N ASN A 192 -10.58 8.64 -12.28
CA ASN A 192 -11.54 7.78 -12.99
C ASN A 192 -12.87 7.64 -12.24
N VAL A 193 -12.81 7.49 -10.90
CA VAL A 193 -14.00 7.40 -10.05
C VAL A 193 -14.76 8.72 -10.05
N ARG A 194 -14.06 9.85 -9.95
CA ARG A 194 -14.67 11.20 -9.97
C ARG A 194 -15.35 11.49 -11.32
N LEU A 195 -14.68 11.16 -12.43
CA LEU A 195 -15.23 11.27 -13.77
C LEU A 195 -16.44 10.35 -13.97
N GLY A 196 -16.37 9.10 -13.50
CA GLY A 196 -17.48 8.16 -13.55
C GLY A 196 -18.72 8.67 -12.81
N ILE A 197 -18.55 9.21 -11.60
CA ILE A 197 -19.64 9.82 -10.84
C ILE A 197 -20.24 11.00 -11.60
N PHE A 198 -19.41 11.88 -12.16
CA PHE A 198 -19.88 13.03 -12.92
C PHE A 198 -20.70 12.61 -14.16
N ILE A 199 -20.20 11.66 -14.95
CA ILE A 199 -20.90 11.12 -16.12
C ILE A 199 -22.23 10.49 -15.71
N SER A 200 -22.24 9.68 -14.66
CA SER A 200 -23.44 9.01 -14.16
C SER A 200 -24.52 10.00 -13.71
N LEU A 201 -24.12 11.03 -12.96
CA LEU A 201 -25.06 12.07 -12.52
C LEU A 201 -25.61 12.88 -13.70
N THR A 202 -24.75 13.25 -14.67
CA THR A 202 -25.17 13.96 -15.87
C THR A 202 -26.17 13.14 -16.69
N SER A 203 -25.89 11.86 -16.89
CA SER A 203 -26.79 10.94 -17.60
C SER A 203 -28.13 10.79 -16.88
N LEU A 204 -28.13 10.68 -15.55
CA LEU A 204 -29.36 10.62 -14.78
C LEU A 204 -30.20 11.88 -14.92
N VAL A 205 -29.60 13.06 -14.86
CA VAL A 205 -30.30 14.34 -15.05
C VAL A 205 -30.91 14.44 -16.44
N LEU A 206 -30.20 14.01 -17.49
CA LEU A 206 -30.70 13.98 -18.85
C LEU A 206 -31.90 13.03 -19.01
N ILE A 207 -31.82 11.81 -18.48
CA ILE A 207 -32.90 10.84 -18.51
C ILE A 207 -34.16 11.38 -17.82
N VAL A 208 -34.00 11.95 -16.64
CA VAL A 208 -35.11 12.57 -15.90
C VAL A 208 -35.69 13.75 -16.68
N GLY A 209 -34.84 14.60 -17.26
CA GLY A 209 -35.28 15.72 -18.09
C GLY A 209 -36.12 15.30 -19.30
N ILE A 210 -35.65 14.29 -20.03
CA ILE A 210 -36.38 13.71 -21.17
C ILE A 210 -37.73 13.12 -20.72
N ALA A 211 -37.73 12.37 -19.62
CA ALA A 211 -38.96 11.78 -19.10
C ALA A 211 -40.00 12.84 -18.68
N VAL A 212 -39.56 13.92 -18.05
CA VAL A 212 -40.44 15.03 -17.65
C VAL A 212 -40.96 15.80 -18.89
N ALA A 213 -40.08 16.07 -19.86
CA ALA A 213 -40.48 16.75 -21.10
C ALA A 213 -41.50 15.92 -21.90
N GLY A 214 -41.28 14.60 -22.03
CA GLY A 214 -42.21 13.69 -22.68
C GLY A 214 -43.58 13.65 -22.02
N ARG A 215 -43.64 13.62 -20.67
CA ARG A 215 -44.92 13.67 -19.94
C ARG A 215 -45.65 14.99 -20.13
N ARG A 216 -44.93 16.13 -20.23
CA ARG A 216 -45.54 17.46 -20.50
C ARG A 216 -46.09 17.51 -21.92
N ALA A 217 -45.36 17.01 -22.93
CA ALA A 217 -45.81 16.98 -24.32
C ALA A 217 -47.10 16.14 -24.49
N GLN A 218 -47.20 14.99 -23.85
CA GLN A 218 -48.44 14.15 -23.89
C GLN A 218 -49.65 14.84 -23.25
N ARG A 219 -49.48 15.62 -22.19
CA ARG A 219 -50.60 16.36 -21.59
C ARG A 219 -51.09 17.52 -22.46
N SER A 220 -50.25 18.12 -23.29
CA SER A 220 -50.64 19.20 -24.18
C SER A 220 -51.44 18.71 -25.41
N THR A 221 -51.28 17.46 -25.82
CA THR A 221 -52.02 16.88 -26.95
C THR A 221 -53.42 16.38 -26.63
N THR A 222 -53.77 16.24 -25.32
CA THR A 222 -55.09 15.76 -24.89
C THR A 222 -56.15 16.84 -24.79
N PHE A 223 -55.85 18.10 -25.06
CA PHE A 223 -56.78 19.25 -25.04
C PHE A 223 -57.03 19.78 -26.46
N LEU A 224 -57.60 18.99 -27.37
CA LEU A 224 -58.29 19.48 -28.55
C LEU A 224 -59.79 19.20 -28.35
N PRO A 225 -60.64 20.23 -28.12
CA PRO A 225 -62.06 20.04 -28.10
C PRO A 225 -62.58 19.85 -29.52
N ALA A 226 -63.55 18.93 -29.67
CA ALA A 226 -64.32 18.70 -30.90
C ALA A 226 -65.22 19.90 -31.25
#